data_d777882ac117b455968a1109ed74220b
#
_entry.id   d777882ac117b455968a1109ed74220b
#
_cell.length_a   1.000
_cell.length_b   1.000
_cell.length_c   1.000
_cell.angle_alpha   90.00
_cell.angle_beta   90.00
_cell.angle_gamma   90.00
#
_symmetry.space_group_name_H-M   'P 1'
#
loop_
_entity.id
_entity.type
_entity.pdbx_description
1 polymer ?
#
loop_
_entity_poly.entity_id
_entity_poly.type
_entity_poly.pdbx_seq_one_letter_code
_entity_poly.pdbx_strand_id
1 'polypeptide(L)'
;DDEGETWTQADEVPFTKTLTDISCPSQNKCWATGHDATILHSFDGGKTWEIQYQDIDFDAPLLSIHMYDDYEGVALGAFALSLRTANGGISWDYLFIDDDEFQPHLNYTYGDNQGWRKSARDEGYAVGELGKYYVTDDRGLNWLAIETGYMGSYWSGIKVDEGQSLLLGMSGNVTLATLYGLNDPIPPDKITSIACYESGYYRGDCKVYAFDDIFIGTKNSLTNADLLDDGRIVLSGNGGVISVVDMIREKNIKTCVRSDRLSNTSVIPLGIDEFLIAGESGVRKHSMKECYENYVSENSTSQDAFYEVSIN
;
A
#
# COMPACT_ATOMS: atom_id res chain seq x y z
N ASP A 1 -2.64 20.43 8.72
CA ASP A 1 -2.27 21.26 9.87
C ASP A 1 -3.41 21.35 10.91
N ASP A 2 -4.62 20.97 10.54
CA ASP A 2 -5.82 20.97 11.40
C ASP A 2 -6.57 19.62 11.38
N GLU A 3 -5.85 18.54 11.11
CA GLU A 3 -6.39 17.16 11.05
C GLU A 3 -7.57 17.01 10.09
N GLY A 4 -7.55 17.77 8.97
CA GLY A 4 -8.58 17.68 7.93
C GLY A 4 -9.89 18.40 8.26
N GLU A 5 -9.91 19.33 9.20
CA GLU A 5 -11.07 20.20 9.45
C GLU A 5 -11.32 21.18 8.29
N THR A 6 -10.25 21.65 7.65
CA THR A 6 -10.34 22.51 6.49
C THR A 6 -9.56 21.96 5.29
N TRP A 7 -10.10 22.19 4.10
CA TRP A 7 -9.51 21.76 2.83
C TRP A 7 -9.41 22.95 1.90
N THR A 8 -8.24 23.12 1.29
CA THR A 8 -7.99 24.17 0.31
C THR A 8 -7.59 23.54 -1.01
N GLN A 9 -8.26 23.95 -2.08
CA GLN A 9 -7.88 23.55 -3.43
C GLN A 9 -6.50 24.10 -3.77
N ALA A 10 -5.66 23.30 -4.40
CA ALA A 10 -4.38 23.78 -4.96
C ALA A 10 -4.62 24.91 -5.97
N ASP A 11 -3.76 25.93 -5.95
CA ASP A 11 -3.94 27.14 -6.76
C ASP A 11 -3.78 26.87 -8.26
N GLU A 12 -2.77 26.07 -8.62
CA GLU A 12 -2.46 25.70 -10.01
C GLU A 12 -2.17 24.21 -10.11
N VAL A 13 -3.03 23.48 -10.86
CA VAL A 13 -2.85 22.08 -11.20
C VAL A 13 -3.00 21.94 -12.73
N PRO A 14 -1.94 21.71 -13.48
CA PRO A 14 -1.97 21.66 -14.95
C PRO A 14 -2.52 20.35 -15.52
N PHE A 15 -3.22 19.57 -14.71
CA PHE A 15 -3.72 18.25 -15.05
C PHE A 15 -5.18 18.08 -14.61
N THR A 16 -6.03 17.55 -15.49
CA THR A 16 -7.48 17.44 -15.26
C THR A 16 -8.00 16.01 -15.23
N LYS A 17 -7.14 15.01 -15.49
CA LYS A 17 -7.50 13.60 -15.36
C LYS A 17 -7.27 13.11 -13.93
N THR A 18 -7.66 11.88 -13.65
CA THR A 18 -7.54 11.27 -12.32
C THR A 18 -6.09 11.14 -11.90
N LEU A 19 -5.79 11.60 -10.70
CA LEU A 19 -4.57 11.27 -9.97
C LEU A 19 -4.82 10.01 -9.13
N THR A 20 -3.80 9.19 -8.99
CA THR A 20 -3.89 7.84 -8.40
C THR A 20 -3.21 7.73 -7.06
N ASP A 21 -2.06 8.39 -6.91
CA ASP A 21 -1.24 8.31 -5.70
C ASP A 21 -0.38 9.55 -5.51
N ILE A 22 0.14 9.76 -4.28
CA ILE A 22 0.97 10.88 -3.90
C ILE A 22 2.06 10.47 -2.91
N SER A 23 3.27 10.98 -3.11
CA SER A 23 4.39 10.79 -2.20
C SER A 23 5.06 12.12 -1.87
N CYS A 24 5.16 12.46 -0.58
CA CYS A 24 5.77 13.69 -0.08
C CYS A 24 6.94 13.34 0.88
N PRO A 25 8.14 13.11 0.39
CA PRO A 25 9.28 12.75 1.23
C PRO A 25 9.75 13.89 2.15
N SER A 26 9.40 15.11 1.80
CA SER A 26 9.68 16.31 2.61
C SER A 26 8.49 17.27 2.62
N GLN A 27 8.50 18.23 3.54
CA GLN A 27 7.39 19.15 3.76
C GLN A 27 6.98 19.98 2.52
N ASN A 28 7.95 20.28 1.65
CA ASN A 28 7.72 21.15 0.51
C ASN A 28 7.66 20.41 -0.83
N LYS A 29 8.18 19.20 -0.90
CA LYS A 29 8.25 18.46 -2.15
C LYS A 29 7.28 17.30 -2.16
N CYS A 30 6.41 17.28 -3.16
CA CYS A 30 5.46 16.20 -3.37
C CYS A 30 5.44 15.81 -4.85
N TRP A 31 5.27 14.52 -5.10
CA TRP A 31 5.04 13.95 -6.41
C TRP A 31 3.70 13.25 -6.42
N ALA A 32 2.94 13.43 -7.51
CA ALA A 32 1.66 12.73 -7.69
C ALA A 32 1.61 12.06 -9.05
N THR A 33 1.07 10.84 -9.09
CA THR A 33 0.90 10.06 -10.32
C THR A 33 -0.54 10.07 -10.81
N GLY A 34 -0.73 9.72 -12.08
CA GLY A 34 -2.07 9.63 -12.65
C GLY A 34 -2.13 8.99 -14.03
N HIS A 35 -3.25 9.21 -14.70
CA HIS A 35 -3.50 8.75 -16.07
C HIS A 35 -2.47 9.33 -17.06
N ASP A 36 -2.37 8.74 -18.25
CA ASP A 36 -1.43 9.10 -19.32
C ASP A 36 0.03 9.04 -18.86
N ALA A 37 0.37 8.07 -18.02
CA ALA A 37 1.70 7.95 -17.41
C ALA A 37 2.22 9.28 -16.83
N THR A 38 1.34 10.07 -16.19
CA THR A 38 1.68 11.41 -15.74
C THR A 38 2.29 11.40 -14.35
N ILE A 39 3.35 12.20 -14.14
CA ILE A 39 3.89 12.54 -12.84
C ILE A 39 3.87 14.06 -12.69
N LEU A 40 3.17 14.54 -11.67
CA LEU A 40 3.19 15.93 -11.25
C LEU A 40 4.20 16.12 -10.12
N HIS A 41 4.75 17.31 -10.02
CA HIS A 41 5.65 17.71 -8.95
C HIS A 41 5.24 19.05 -8.35
N SER A 42 5.34 19.16 -7.02
CA SER A 42 5.16 20.40 -6.27
C SER A 42 6.41 20.70 -5.45
N PHE A 43 6.80 21.98 -5.40
CA PHE A 43 7.92 22.49 -4.59
C PHE A 43 7.46 23.27 -3.36
N ASP A 44 6.17 23.42 -3.13
CA ASP A 44 5.58 24.32 -2.13
C ASP A 44 4.55 23.62 -1.21
N GLY A 45 4.68 22.28 -1.08
CA GLY A 45 3.81 21.48 -0.24
C GLY A 45 2.43 21.27 -0.82
N GLY A 46 2.32 21.18 -2.15
CA GLY A 46 1.08 20.87 -2.86
C GLY A 46 0.20 22.07 -3.20
N LYS A 47 0.69 23.30 -3.04
CA LYS A 47 -0.09 24.51 -3.39
C LYS A 47 -0.14 24.72 -4.90
N THR A 48 1.00 24.54 -5.57
CA THR A 48 1.12 24.57 -7.02
C THR A 48 1.79 23.33 -7.55
N TRP A 49 1.46 22.92 -8.77
CA TRP A 49 1.95 21.71 -9.40
C TRP A 49 2.42 21.96 -10.82
N GLU A 50 3.41 21.22 -11.28
CA GLU A 50 3.87 21.19 -12.67
C GLU A 50 3.89 19.75 -13.18
N ILE A 51 3.74 19.55 -14.50
CA ILE A 51 3.95 18.25 -15.12
C ILE A 51 5.45 18.01 -15.24
N GLN A 52 5.96 17.01 -14.53
CA GLN A 52 7.38 16.66 -14.58
C GLN A 52 7.66 15.55 -15.59
N TYR A 53 6.72 14.62 -15.75
CA TYR A 53 6.77 13.53 -16.72
C TYR A 53 5.35 13.24 -17.25
N GLN A 54 5.27 12.92 -18.54
CA GLN A 54 4.05 12.44 -19.15
C GLN A 54 4.36 11.65 -20.43
N ASP A 55 3.67 10.53 -20.63
CA ASP A 55 3.72 9.75 -21.88
C ASP A 55 2.28 9.44 -22.34
N ILE A 56 1.74 10.35 -23.13
CA ILE A 56 0.37 10.26 -23.65
C ILE A 56 0.22 9.10 -24.64
N ASP A 57 1.29 8.77 -25.37
CA ASP A 57 1.26 7.73 -26.40
C ASP A 57 1.21 6.33 -25.77
N PHE A 58 1.74 6.17 -24.57
CA PHE A 58 1.66 4.93 -23.81
C PHE A 58 0.23 4.66 -23.28
N ASP A 59 -0.55 5.71 -23.04
CA ASP A 59 -1.97 5.68 -22.61
C ASP A 59 -2.26 4.71 -21.45
N ALA A 60 -1.33 4.60 -20.51
CA ALA A 60 -1.49 3.77 -19.30
C ALA A 60 -1.34 4.62 -18.03
N PRO A 61 -2.15 4.35 -16.99
CA PRO A 61 -1.99 5.05 -15.72
C PRO A 61 -0.75 4.56 -14.97
N LEU A 62 -0.04 5.50 -14.36
CA LEU A 62 0.76 5.20 -13.17
C LEU A 62 -0.22 5.05 -12.01
N LEU A 63 -0.07 4.01 -11.19
CA LEU A 63 -1.00 3.64 -10.14
C LEU A 63 -0.47 3.97 -8.75
N SER A 64 0.85 3.95 -8.57
CA SER A 64 1.47 4.26 -7.30
C SER A 64 2.83 4.93 -7.49
N ILE A 65 3.25 5.71 -6.49
CA ILE A 65 4.54 6.37 -6.44
C ILE A 65 5.11 6.34 -5.02
N HIS A 66 6.39 6.02 -4.91
CA HIS A 66 7.12 6.15 -3.67
C HIS A 66 8.43 6.88 -3.88
N MET A 67 8.60 8.00 -3.19
CA MET A 67 9.86 8.73 -3.14
C MET A 67 10.58 8.38 -1.84
N TYR A 68 11.76 7.75 -1.94
CA TYR A 68 12.61 7.42 -0.79
C TYR A 68 13.18 8.67 -0.12
N ASP A 69 13.42 9.69 -0.91
CA ASP A 69 13.85 11.02 -0.49
C ASP A 69 13.54 12.07 -1.59
N ASP A 70 14.08 13.28 -1.47
CA ASP A 70 13.90 14.36 -2.44
C ASP A 70 14.51 14.09 -3.83
N TYR A 71 15.21 12.97 -4.02
CA TYR A 71 16.00 12.67 -5.24
C TYR A 71 15.67 11.32 -5.85
N GLU A 72 15.46 10.29 -5.02
CA GLU A 72 15.27 8.92 -5.49
C GLU A 72 13.85 8.44 -5.25
N GLY A 73 13.26 7.82 -6.27
CA GLY A 73 11.91 7.27 -6.18
C GLY A 73 11.55 6.39 -7.34
N VAL A 74 10.45 5.66 -7.18
CA VAL A 74 9.85 4.77 -8.18
C VAL A 74 8.38 5.09 -8.37
N ALA A 75 7.90 4.98 -9.60
CA ALA A 75 6.49 5.07 -9.95
C ALA A 75 6.10 3.84 -10.77
N LEU A 76 5.03 3.18 -10.39
CA LEU A 76 4.58 1.90 -10.94
C LEU A 76 3.15 2.02 -11.46
N GLY A 77 2.81 1.23 -12.46
CA GLY A 77 1.50 1.36 -13.07
C GLY A 77 1.01 0.15 -13.87
N ALA A 78 0.05 0.42 -14.74
CA ALA A 78 -0.56 -0.58 -15.59
C ALA A 78 0.44 -1.12 -16.63
N PHE A 79 0.24 -2.38 -17.05
CA PHE A 79 1.06 -3.06 -18.05
C PHE A 79 2.55 -3.09 -17.69
N ALA A 80 2.86 -3.37 -16.43
CA ALA A 80 4.21 -3.37 -15.86
C ALA A 80 4.99 -2.07 -16.07
N LEU A 81 4.29 -0.95 -16.35
CA LEU A 81 4.92 0.36 -16.44
C LEU A 81 5.64 0.69 -15.15
N SER A 82 6.94 0.89 -15.24
CA SER A 82 7.80 1.13 -14.10
C SER A 82 8.82 2.20 -14.46
N LEU A 83 8.88 3.23 -13.64
CA LEU A 83 9.78 4.37 -13.81
C LEU A 83 10.58 4.59 -12.54
N ARG A 84 11.83 5.00 -12.67
CA ARG A 84 12.69 5.38 -11.55
C ARG A 84 13.36 6.73 -11.81
N THR A 85 13.47 7.52 -10.77
CA THR A 85 14.32 8.70 -10.75
C THR A 85 15.44 8.57 -9.73
N ALA A 86 16.59 9.19 -10.01
CA ALA A 86 17.70 9.35 -9.08
C ALA A 86 18.14 10.82 -8.96
N ASN A 87 17.33 11.76 -9.48
CA ASN A 87 17.67 13.18 -9.54
C ASN A 87 16.46 14.10 -9.25
N GLY A 88 15.49 13.63 -8.47
CA GLY A 88 14.31 14.39 -8.10
C GLY A 88 13.33 14.59 -9.26
N GLY A 89 13.32 13.64 -10.21
CA GLY A 89 12.44 13.65 -11.36
C GLY A 89 12.87 14.58 -12.51
N ILE A 90 14.11 15.12 -12.48
CA ILE A 90 14.67 15.81 -13.67
C ILE A 90 14.67 14.85 -14.87
N SER A 91 14.86 13.56 -14.61
CA SER A 91 14.56 12.48 -15.53
C SER A 91 13.89 11.32 -14.81
N TRP A 92 13.00 10.64 -15.55
CA TRP A 92 12.40 9.37 -15.16
C TRP A 92 12.79 8.34 -16.21
N ASP A 93 13.47 7.30 -15.77
CA ASP A 93 13.98 6.26 -16.64
C ASP A 93 13.10 5.00 -16.48
N TYR A 94 12.85 4.31 -17.59
CA TYR A 94 12.15 3.02 -17.54
C TYR A 94 12.95 2.01 -16.72
N LEU A 95 12.24 1.35 -15.83
CA LEU A 95 12.78 0.31 -14.99
C LEU A 95 12.19 -1.06 -15.41
N PHE A 96 13.06 -2.05 -15.50
CA PHE A 96 12.63 -3.42 -15.74
C PHE A 96 12.46 -4.14 -14.38
N ILE A 97 11.24 -4.58 -14.09
CA ILE A 97 10.94 -5.27 -12.81
C ILE A 97 10.81 -6.77 -13.01
N ASP A 98 10.16 -7.21 -14.10
CA ASP A 98 9.85 -8.61 -14.36
C ASP A 98 9.86 -8.88 -15.86
N ASP A 99 10.25 -10.09 -16.26
CA ASP A 99 10.22 -10.60 -17.63
C ASP A 99 8.93 -11.37 -17.95
N ASP A 100 7.91 -11.26 -17.11
CA ASP A 100 6.61 -11.89 -17.33
C ASP A 100 5.94 -11.35 -18.60
N GLU A 101 5.68 -12.24 -19.55
CA GLU A 101 5.00 -11.89 -20.81
C GLU A 101 3.60 -11.31 -20.59
N PHE A 102 2.99 -11.57 -19.44
CA PHE A 102 1.66 -11.08 -19.09
C PHE A 102 1.61 -9.57 -18.80
N GLN A 103 2.73 -8.95 -18.42
CA GLN A 103 2.82 -7.54 -18.04
C GLN A 103 1.74 -7.13 -17.01
N PRO A 104 1.79 -7.64 -15.79
CA PRO A 104 0.77 -7.40 -14.77
C PRO A 104 0.67 -5.91 -14.41
N HIS A 105 -0.52 -5.47 -13.99
CA HIS A 105 -0.65 -4.16 -13.35
C HIS A 105 0.05 -4.18 -12.00
N LEU A 106 0.95 -3.21 -11.79
CA LEU A 106 1.66 -2.99 -10.53
C LEU A 106 0.89 -1.92 -9.74
N ASN A 107 0.07 -2.39 -8.80
CA ASN A 107 -0.96 -1.56 -8.18
C ASN A 107 -0.45 -0.67 -7.07
N TYR A 108 0.65 -1.06 -6.39
CA TYR A 108 1.15 -0.34 -5.23
C TYR A 108 2.63 -0.59 -5.01
N THR A 109 3.34 0.43 -4.57
CA THR A 109 4.73 0.35 -4.10
C THR A 109 4.89 1.06 -2.77
N TYR A 110 5.78 0.54 -1.95
CA TYR A 110 6.14 1.07 -0.66
C TYR A 110 7.65 1.02 -0.45
N GLY A 111 8.18 2.02 0.22
CA GLY A 111 9.55 2.03 0.70
C GLY A 111 9.59 2.55 2.14
N ASP A 112 10.55 2.08 2.92
CA ASP A 112 10.70 2.52 4.30
C ASP A 112 11.51 3.82 4.38
N ASN A 113 10.80 4.95 4.49
CA ASN A 113 11.41 6.27 4.67
C ASN A 113 11.77 6.57 6.12
N GLN A 114 11.16 5.86 7.07
CA GLN A 114 11.29 6.12 8.50
C GLN A 114 12.28 5.21 9.20
N GLY A 115 12.95 4.34 8.45
CA GLY A 115 13.85 3.27 8.84
C GLY A 115 14.34 3.31 10.27
N TRP A 116 13.84 2.42 11.08
CA TRP A 116 14.30 2.13 12.44
C TRP A 116 15.79 1.73 12.47
N ARG A 117 16.33 1.36 11.30
CA ARG A 117 17.74 1.09 11.05
C ARG A 117 18.19 1.69 9.72
N LYS A 118 19.45 2.09 9.64
CA LYS A 118 20.06 2.70 8.45
C LYS A 118 20.00 1.78 7.21
N SER A 119 19.91 0.46 7.40
CA SER A 119 19.76 -0.55 6.35
C SER A 119 18.34 -0.68 5.80
N ALA A 120 17.31 -0.31 6.56
CA ALA A 120 15.92 -0.42 6.14
C ALA A 120 15.44 0.70 5.22
N ARG A 121 16.19 1.81 5.13
CA ARG A 121 15.83 2.96 4.27
C ARG A 121 15.92 2.68 2.78
N ASP A 122 16.59 1.60 2.40
CA ASP A 122 16.78 1.22 1.01
C ASP A 122 15.82 0.09 0.60
N GLU A 123 15.07 -0.46 1.58
CA GLU A 123 14.11 -1.53 1.35
C GLU A 123 12.77 -0.99 0.85
N GLY A 124 12.14 -1.78 -0.01
CA GLY A 124 10.80 -1.52 -0.51
C GLY A 124 10.17 -2.77 -1.08
N TYR A 125 8.90 -2.66 -1.41
CA TYR A 125 8.19 -3.71 -2.13
C TYR A 125 7.18 -3.12 -3.11
N ALA A 126 6.78 -3.93 -4.09
CA ALA A 126 5.69 -3.66 -4.99
C ALA A 126 4.74 -4.86 -5.05
N VAL A 127 3.46 -4.59 -5.24
CA VAL A 127 2.43 -5.62 -5.38
C VAL A 127 1.53 -5.35 -6.59
N GLY A 128 0.95 -6.41 -7.13
CA GLY A 128 0.13 -6.28 -8.33
C GLY A 128 -0.81 -7.46 -8.56
N GLU A 129 -1.20 -7.61 -9.82
CA GLU A 129 -2.05 -8.68 -10.30
C GLU A 129 -1.37 -10.04 -10.20
N LEU A 130 -2.18 -11.11 -10.22
CA LEU A 130 -1.72 -12.50 -10.14
C LEU A 130 -0.84 -12.81 -8.91
N GLY A 131 -1.11 -12.13 -7.79
CA GLY A 131 -0.37 -12.33 -6.56
C GLY A 131 1.08 -11.87 -6.63
N LYS A 132 1.43 -11.01 -7.59
CA LYS A 132 2.79 -10.48 -7.74
C LYS A 132 3.22 -9.71 -6.50
N TYR A 133 4.39 -10.07 -6.02
CA TYR A 133 5.07 -9.43 -4.90
C TYR A 133 6.56 -9.32 -5.23
N TYR A 134 7.06 -8.12 -5.30
CA TYR A 134 8.45 -7.82 -5.59
C TYR A 134 9.06 -7.10 -4.42
N VAL A 135 10.33 -7.39 -4.13
CA VAL A 135 11.07 -6.72 -3.06
C VAL A 135 12.36 -6.12 -3.60
N THR A 136 12.75 -5.00 -3.03
CA THR A 136 14.02 -4.32 -3.31
C THR A 136 14.74 -4.00 -2.01
N ASP A 137 16.07 -3.93 -2.04
CA ASP A 137 16.93 -3.47 -0.94
C ASP A 137 17.94 -2.38 -1.40
N ASP A 138 17.67 -1.80 -2.57
CA ASP A 138 18.48 -0.76 -3.19
C ASP A 138 17.64 0.38 -3.79
N ARG A 139 16.54 0.75 -3.14
CA ARG A 139 15.63 1.82 -3.53
C ARG A 139 15.03 1.65 -4.93
N GLY A 140 14.66 0.41 -5.23
CA GLY A 140 14.01 0.08 -6.48
C GLY A 140 14.91 0.05 -7.70
N LEU A 141 16.24 -0.02 -7.53
CA LEU A 141 17.14 -0.21 -8.66
C LEU A 141 17.07 -1.64 -9.20
N ASN A 142 17.02 -2.62 -8.28
CA ASN A 142 16.82 -4.03 -8.59
C ASN A 142 15.65 -4.59 -7.80
N TRP A 143 14.89 -5.49 -8.44
CA TRP A 143 13.72 -6.12 -7.85
C TRP A 143 13.83 -7.62 -7.88
N LEU A 144 13.39 -8.26 -6.83
CA LEU A 144 13.33 -9.71 -6.70
C LEU A 144 11.86 -10.14 -6.67
N ALA A 145 11.46 -10.94 -7.66
CA ALA A 145 10.11 -11.50 -7.73
C ALA A 145 9.95 -12.63 -6.72
N ILE A 146 8.89 -12.57 -5.92
CA ILE A 146 8.55 -13.55 -4.89
C ILE A 146 7.17 -14.15 -5.21
N GLU A 147 7.11 -15.47 -5.34
CA GLU A 147 5.86 -16.19 -5.58
C GLU A 147 5.05 -16.34 -4.29
N THR A 148 3.89 -15.71 -4.21
CA THR A 148 3.03 -15.78 -3.00
C THR A 148 2.08 -16.96 -2.98
N GLY A 149 1.81 -17.56 -4.14
CA GLY A 149 0.78 -18.59 -4.32
C GLY A 149 -0.64 -18.02 -4.43
N TYR A 150 -0.85 -16.75 -4.23
CA TYR A 150 -2.14 -16.08 -4.42
C TYR A 150 -2.38 -15.79 -5.91
N MET A 151 -3.59 -16.10 -6.42
CA MET A 151 -3.92 -15.93 -7.84
C MET A 151 -4.77 -14.67 -8.13
N GLY A 152 -5.09 -13.89 -7.11
CA GLY A 152 -5.82 -12.64 -7.25
C GLY A 152 -4.88 -11.43 -7.35
N SER A 153 -5.45 -10.23 -7.30
CA SER A 153 -4.68 -8.98 -7.31
C SER A 153 -4.49 -8.47 -5.89
N TYR A 154 -3.26 -8.16 -5.54
CA TYR A 154 -2.97 -7.26 -4.40
C TYR A 154 -3.14 -5.82 -4.85
N TRP A 155 -3.76 -5.02 -4.00
CA TRP A 155 -4.10 -3.62 -4.29
C TRP A 155 -3.30 -2.65 -3.46
N SER A 156 -2.81 -3.10 -2.31
CA SER A 156 -2.05 -2.30 -1.36
C SER A 156 -1.28 -3.21 -0.40
N GLY A 157 -0.57 -2.60 0.53
CA GLY A 157 0.09 -3.31 1.61
C GLY A 157 0.72 -2.33 2.59
N ILE A 158 1.26 -2.88 3.67
CA ILE A 158 1.97 -2.10 4.68
C ILE A 158 3.06 -2.94 5.33
N LYS A 159 4.20 -2.32 5.62
CA LYS A 159 5.25 -2.95 6.43
C LYS A 159 4.82 -2.92 7.89
N VAL A 160 4.78 -4.07 8.54
CA VAL A 160 4.33 -4.22 9.93
C VAL A 160 5.46 -4.37 10.92
N ASP A 161 6.58 -4.96 10.49
CA ASP A 161 7.79 -5.13 11.29
C ASP A 161 9.00 -5.39 10.37
N GLU A 162 10.22 -5.51 10.92
CA GLU A 162 11.40 -5.91 10.17
C GLU A 162 11.15 -7.27 9.50
N GLY A 163 11.24 -7.31 8.18
CA GLY A 163 10.98 -8.52 7.40
C GLY A 163 9.53 -8.96 7.32
N GLN A 164 8.57 -8.16 7.78
CA GLN A 164 7.14 -8.49 7.69
C GLN A 164 6.35 -7.41 6.95
N SER A 165 5.54 -7.85 6.00
CA SER A 165 4.61 -7.00 5.25
C SER A 165 3.23 -7.63 5.20
N LEU A 166 2.21 -6.81 5.38
CA LEU A 166 0.82 -7.21 5.20
C LEU A 166 0.37 -6.79 3.81
N LEU A 167 -0.01 -7.75 2.98
CA LEU A 167 -0.44 -7.56 1.60
C LEU A 167 -1.97 -7.61 1.55
N LEU A 168 -2.59 -6.65 0.88
CA LEU A 168 -4.03 -6.45 0.85
C LEU A 168 -4.57 -6.67 -0.56
N GLY A 169 -5.54 -7.53 -0.70
CA GLY A 169 -6.01 -7.95 -2.00
C GLY A 169 -7.52 -7.97 -2.20
N MET A 170 -7.89 -8.51 -3.34
CA MET A 170 -9.28 -8.73 -3.72
C MET A 170 -9.97 -9.73 -2.79
N SER A 171 -11.30 -9.60 -2.70
CA SER A 171 -12.18 -10.57 -1.99
C SER A 171 -11.83 -10.76 -0.50
N GLY A 172 -11.32 -9.71 0.14
CA GLY A 172 -10.97 -9.74 1.57
C GLY A 172 -9.67 -10.50 1.86
N ASN A 173 -8.87 -10.78 0.84
CA ASN A 173 -7.57 -11.39 1.04
C ASN A 173 -6.63 -10.45 1.79
N VAL A 174 -6.04 -10.98 2.85
CA VAL A 174 -4.96 -10.36 3.63
C VAL A 174 -3.90 -11.42 3.84
N THR A 175 -2.70 -11.17 3.32
CA THR A 175 -1.58 -12.10 3.41
C THR A 175 -0.44 -11.47 4.18
N LEU A 176 0.01 -12.11 5.25
CA LEU A 176 1.24 -11.75 5.96
C LEU A 176 2.43 -12.42 5.27
N ALA A 177 3.28 -11.62 4.67
CA ALA A 177 4.57 -12.05 4.14
C ALA A 177 5.64 -11.88 5.22
N THR A 178 6.34 -12.97 5.57
CA THR A 178 7.41 -12.97 6.58
C THR A 178 8.71 -13.43 5.95
N LEU A 179 9.75 -12.60 6.04
CA LEU A 179 11.11 -12.94 5.63
C LEU A 179 11.78 -13.80 6.68
N TYR A 180 12.36 -14.92 6.27
CA TYR A 180 13.15 -15.83 7.10
C TYR A 180 14.61 -15.82 6.65
N GLY A 181 15.51 -16.00 7.60
CA GLY A 181 16.91 -16.32 7.28
C GLY A 181 17.00 -17.69 6.59
N LEU A 182 18.00 -17.89 5.73
CA LEU A 182 18.17 -19.15 4.97
C LEU A 182 18.24 -20.41 5.85
N ASN A 183 18.60 -20.27 7.11
CA ASN A 183 18.73 -21.38 8.07
C ASN A 183 17.67 -21.35 9.18
N ASP A 184 16.71 -20.43 9.11
CA ASP A 184 15.67 -20.34 10.12
C ASP A 184 14.67 -21.48 9.95
N PRO A 185 14.14 -22.05 11.05
CA PRO A 185 13.12 -23.07 10.96
C PRO A 185 11.79 -22.43 10.49
N ILE A 186 11.34 -22.85 9.31
CA ILE A 186 10.06 -22.41 8.76
C ILE A 186 8.99 -23.44 9.14
N PRO A 187 7.82 -23.02 9.64
CA PRO A 187 6.72 -23.91 9.90
C PRO A 187 6.31 -24.71 8.65
N PRO A 188 6.12 -26.04 8.73
CA PRO A 188 5.92 -26.90 7.56
C PRO A 188 4.55 -26.73 6.87
N ASP A 189 3.63 -26.03 7.50
CA ASP A 189 2.27 -25.75 7.01
C ASP A 189 2.17 -24.45 6.22
N LYS A 190 3.26 -23.68 6.09
CA LYS A 190 3.26 -22.40 5.38
C LYS A 190 3.64 -22.55 3.91
N ILE A 191 3.02 -21.75 3.06
CA ILE A 191 3.48 -21.54 1.69
C ILE A 191 4.80 -20.78 1.77
N THR A 192 5.83 -21.32 1.14
CA THR A 192 7.17 -20.72 1.15
C THR A 192 7.64 -20.44 -0.27
N SER A 193 8.35 -19.33 -0.45
CA SER A 193 9.03 -18.99 -1.68
C SER A 193 10.48 -18.67 -1.40
N ILE A 194 11.37 -19.16 -2.25
CA ILE A 194 12.80 -18.86 -2.23
C ILE A 194 13.12 -18.17 -3.54
N ALA A 195 13.59 -16.95 -3.46
CA ALA A 195 14.03 -16.20 -4.62
C ALA A 195 15.44 -15.67 -4.41
N CYS A 196 16.24 -15.70 -5.49
CA CYS A 196 17.64 -15.30 -5.48
C CYS A 196 17.89 -14.29 -6.60
N TYR A 197 18.71 -13.28 -6.32
CA TYR A 197 19.17 -12.36 -7.36
C TYR A 197 20.05 -13.10 -8.39
N GLU A 198 19.68 -13.04 -9.67
CA GLU A 198 20.37 -13.77 -10.72
C GLU A 198 21.65 -13.09 -11.22
N SER A 199 21.85 -11.78 -10.99
CA SER A 199 22.91 -11.03 -11.63
C SER A 199 23.84 -10.22 -10.71
N GLY A 200 25.11 -10.43 -10.94
CA GLY A 200 26.25 -9.53 -10.95
C GLY A 200 26.71 -8.90 -9.65
N TYR A 201 25.89 -8.23 -8.92
CA TYR A 201 26.27 -7.51 -7.69
C TYR A 201 25.94 -8.26 -6.40
N TYR A 202 24.89 -9.09 -6.39
CA TYR A 202 24.41 -9.83 -5.22
C TYR A 202 24.39 -11.33 -5.48
N ARG A 203 25.46 -11.87 -6.03
CA ARG A 203 25.59 -13.31 -6.26
C ARG A 203 25.54 -14.08 -4.95
N GLY A 204 24.38 -14.70 -4.66
CA GLY A 204 24.19 -15.60 -3.53
C GLY A 204 23.20 -15.14 -2.46
N ASP A 205 22.65 -13.92 -2.54
CA ASP A 205 21.66 -13.47 -1.57
C ASP A 205 20.27 -13.95 -1.99
N CYS A 206 19.87 -15.07 -1.40
CA CYS A 206 18.51 -15.58 -1.53
C CYS A 206 17.67 -15.09 -0.37
N LYS A 207 16.42 -14.73 -0.66
CA LYS A 207 15.41 -14.40 0.34
C LYS A 207 14.39 -15.53 0.42
N VAL A 208 14.03 -15.92 1.63
CA VAL A 208 13.01 -16.93 1.90
C VAL A 208 11.83 -16.25 2.54
N TYR A 209 10.67 -16.31 1.87
CA TYR A 209 9.44 -15.78 2.41
C TYR A 209 8.47 -16.90 2.75
N ALA A 210 7.76 -16.74 3.85
CA ALA A 210 6.58 -17.54 4.17
C ALA A 210 5.34 -16.65 4.21
N PHE A 211 4.22 -17.21 3.80
CA PHE A 211 2.95 -16.50 3.65
C PHE A 211 1.87 -17.12 4.54
N ASP A 212 1.14 -16.26 5.25
CA ASP A 212 0.00 -16.63 6.06
C ASP A 212 -1.23 -15.81 5.62
N ASP A 213 -2.31 -16.49 5.28
CA ASP A 213 -3.58 -15.82 5.04
C ASP A 213 -4.26 -15.47 6.37
N ILE A 214 -4.70 -14.22 6.47
CA ILE A 214 -5.39 -13.70 7.65
C ILE A 214 -6.85 -13.41 7.27
N PHE A 215 -7.77 -14.10 7.93
CA PHE A 215 -9.19 -13.83 7.72
C PHE A 215 -9.66 -12.68 8.61
N ILE A 216 -10.11 -11.58 8.00
CA ILE A 216 -10.56 -10.37 8.71
C ILE A 216 -12.09 -10.21 8.76
N GLY A 217 -12.85 -11.26 8.47
CA GLY A 217 -14.31 -11.27 8.60
C GLY A 217 -15.07 -10.61 7.45
N THR A 218 -14.41 -10.27 6.33
CA THR A 218 -15.05 -9.70 5.14
C THR A 218 -14.58 -10.36 3.86
N LYS A 219 -15.40 -10.24 2.80
CA LYS A 219 -15.02 -10.58 1.41
C LYS A 219 -14.89 -9.35 0.52
N ASN A 220 -14.96 -8.15 1.07
CA ASN A 220 -14.74 -6.94 0.31
C ASN A 220 -13.25 -6.71 0.09
N SER A 221 -12.89 -6.25 -1.11
CA SER A 221 -11.49 -5.92 -1.43
C SER A 221 -10.97 -4.81 -0.53
N LEU A 222 -9.71 -4.93 -0.15
CA LEU A 222 -9.02 -3.96 0.69
C LEU A 222 -8.14 -3.09 -0.18
N THR A 223 -8.16 -1.79 0.07
CA THR A 223 -7.55 -0.78 -0.80
C THR A 223 -6.40 -0.03 -0.17
N ASN A 224 -6.35 0.03 1.16
CA ASN A 224 -5.30 0.77 1.87
C ASN A 224 -5.14 0.30 3.32
N ALA A 225 -3.98 0.53 3.88
CA ALA A 225 -3.66 0.30 5.29
C ALA A 225 -2.75 1.40 5.84
N ASP A 226 -2.82 1.63 7.15
CA ASP A 226 -1.87 2.49 7.85
C ASP A 226 -1.67 2.03 9.30
N LEU A 227 -0.54 2.44 9.90
CA LEU A 227 -0.15 2.10 11.27
C LEU A 227 -0.76 3.10 12.26
N LEU A 228 -1.39 2.58 13.31
CA LEU A 228 -1.83 3.36 14.45
C LEU A 228 -0.66 3.61 15.43
N ASP A 229 -0.75 4.66 16.23
CA ASP A 229 0.27 5.03 17.22
C ASP A 229 0.59 3.92 18.24
N ASP A 230 -0.33 3.01 18.47
CA ASP A 230 -0.17 1.88 19.40
C ASP A 230 0.34 0.59 18.74
N GLY A 231 0.70 0.65 17.45
CA GLY A 231 1.23 -0.46 16.66
C GLY A 231 0.18 -1.38 16.05
N ARG A 232 -1.12 -1.10 16.23
CA ARG A 232 -2.18 -1.75 15.47
C ARG A 232 -2.19 -1.20 14.03
N ILE A 233 -2.87 -1.91 13.15
CA ILE A 233 -3.02 -1.55 11.74
C ILE A 233 -4.49 -1.29 11.46
N VAL A 234 -4.80 -0.16 10.84
CA VAL A 234 -6.12 0.10 10.27
C VAL A 234 -6.10 -0.24 8.80
N LEU A 235 -7.12 -0.97 8.35
CA LEU A 235 -7.36 -1.36 6.96
C LEU A 235 -8.65 -0.71 6.48
N SER A 236 -8.68 -0.30 5.23
CA SER A 236 -9.91 0.20 4.58
C SER A 236 -10.15 -0.48 3.24
N GLY A 237 -11.39 -0.47 2.77
CA GLY A 237 -11.72 -1.13 1.50
C GLY A 237 -13.10 -0.82 0.95
N ASN A 238 -13.45 -1.56 -0.09
CA ASN A 238 -14.70 -1.43 -0.79
C ASN A 238 -15.90 -1.73 0.10
N GLY A 239 -17.06 -1.14 -0.24
CA GLY A 239 -18.30 -1.35 0.50
C GLY A 239 -18.27 -0.84 1.94
N GLY A 240 -17.45 0.17 2.23
CA GLY A 240 -17.37 0.84 3.53
C GLY A 240 -16.65 0.03 4.62
N VAL A 241 -15.85 -0.96 4.25
CA VAL A 241 -15.09 -1.77 5.21
C VAL A 241 -14.00 -0.97 5.88
N ILE A 242 -13.92 -1.08 7.20
CA ILE A 242 -12.83 -0.64 8.04
C ILE A 242 -12.50 -1.78 9.00
N SER A 243 -11.23 -2.12 9.11
CA SER A 243 -10.77 -3.17 10.02
C SER A 243 -9.58 -2.69 10.82
N VAL A 244 -9.53 -3.00 12.10
CA VAL A 244 -8.35 -2.77 12.94
C VAL A 244 -7.79 -4.12 13.36
N VAL A 245 -6.51 -4.33 13.07
CA VAL A 245 -5.80 -5.58 13.29
C VAL A 245 -4.66 -5.36 14.27
N ASP A 246 -4.61 -6.14 15.34
CA ASP A 246 -3.48 -6.20 16.26
C ASP A 246 -2.63 -7.44 15.93
N MET A 247 -1.50 -7.22 15.25
CA MET A 247 -0.60 -8.31 14.85
C MET A 247 0.32 -8.76 15.98
N ILE A 248 0.54 -7.91 17.00
CA ILE A 248 1.48 -8.14 18.09
C ILE A 248 0.80 -8.87 19.25
N ARG A 249 -0.46 -8.46 19.55
CA ARG A 249 -1.23 -8.96 20.69
C ARG A 249 -2.38 -9.82 20.20
N GLU A 250 -2.17 -11.13 20.14
CA GLU A 250 -3.24 -12.14 19.94
C GLU A 250 -3.97 -12.08 18.58
N LYS A 251 -3.43 -11.36 17.57
CA LYS A 251 -4.08 -11.19 16.27
C LYS A 251 -5.57 -10.80 16.38
N ASN A 252 -5.89 -9.93 17.34
CA ASN A 252 -7.25 -9.46 17.54
C ASN A 252 -7.68 -8.59 16.37
N ILE A 253 -8.77 -8.98 15.71
CA ILE A 253 -9.27 -8.33 14.51
C ILE A 253 -10.67 -7.79 14.79
N LYS A 254 -10.85 -6.50 14.55
CA LYS A 254 -12.16 -5.84 14.65
C LYS A 254 -12.52 -5.25 13.31
N THR A 255 -13.51 -5.83 12.64
CA THR A 255 -13.99 -5.36 11.34
C THR A 255 -15.37 -4.77 11.48
N CYS A 256 -15.58 -3.63 10.86
CA CYS A 256 -16.89 -3.02 10.71
C CYS A 256 -17.16 -2.61 9.26
N VAL A 257 -18.42 -2.39 8.96
CA VAL A 257 -18.87 -1.89 7.66
C VAL A 257 -19.70 -0.64 7.92
N ARG A 258 -19.33 0.48 7.28
CA ARG A 258 -20.07 1.73 7.37
C ARG A 258 -21.51 1.55 6.84
N SER A 259 -22.45 2.24 7.46
CA SER A 259 -23.89 2.15 7.08
C SER A 259 -24.16 2.60 5.65
N ASP A 260 -23.42 3.59 5.14
CA ASP A 260 -23.52 4.08 3.75
C ASP A 260 -22.94 3.10 2.71
N ARG A 261 -22.11 2.14 3.12
CA ARG A 261 -21.43 1.14 2.29
C ARG A 261 -20.65 1.72 1.10
N LEU A 262 -20.30 3.00 1.14
CA LEU A 262 -19.49 3.63 0.10
C LEU A 262 -18.03 3.20 0.24
N SER A 263 -17.38 2.95 -0.88
CA SER A 263 -16.02 2.45 -0.91
C SER A 263 -15.01 3.48 -0.38
N ASN A 264 -14.06 2.98 0.39
CA ASN A 264 -12.92 3.74 0.88
C ASN A 264 -11.72 3.45 -0.02
N THR A 265 -10.95 4.47 -0.36
CA THR A 265 -9.72 4.35 -1.15
C THR A 265 -8.48 4.53 -0.29
N SER A 266 -8.58 5.31 0.80
CA SER A 266 -7.46 5.57 1.69
C SER A 266 -7.95 5.75 3.13
N VAL A 267 -7.08 5.46 4.08
CA VAL A 267 -7.25 5.69 5.51
C VAL A 267 -5.97 6.29 6.08
N ILE A 268 -6.10 7.31 6.92
CA ILE A 268 -4.99 7.98 7.60
C ILE A 268 -5.33 8.08 9.09
N PRO A 269 -4.52 7.54 9.99
CA PRO A 269 -4.74 7.65 11.43
C PRO A 269 -4.69 9.11 11.92
N LEU A 270 -5.59 9.46 12.82
CA LEU A 270 -5.55 10.70 13.62
C LEU A 270 -5.27 10.41 15.10
N GLY A 271 -5.24 9.14 15.46
CA GLY A 271 -5.04 8.60 16.79
C GLY A 271 -5.33 7.11 16.81
N ILE A 272 -5.56 6.56 17.99
CA ILE A 272 -5.73 5.10 18.15
C ILE A 272 -7.09 4.56 17.70
N ASP A 273 -8.11 5.40 17.65
CA ASP A 273 -9.49 5.01 17.28
C ASP A 273 -10.15 6.01 16.30
N GLU A 274 -9.41 7.00 15.82
CA GLU A 274 -9.91 8.04 14.90
C GLU A 274 -9.07 8.08 13.62
N PHE A 275 -9.75 8.25 12.48
CA PHE A 275 -9.14 8.20 11.16
C PHE A 275 -9.73 9.26 10.23
N LEU A 276 -8.92 9.76 9.30
CA LEU A 276 -9.42 10.32 8.05
C LEU A 276 -9.63 9.18 7.05
N ILE A 277 -10.78 9.16 6.41
CA ILE A 277 -11.11 8.21 5.36
C ILE A 277 -11.43 9.00 4.11
N ALA A 278 -10.74 8.67 3.01
CA ALA A 278 -11.05 9.17 1.68
C ALA A 278 -11.72 8.08 0.85
N GLY A 279 -12.63 8.46 -0.04
CA GLY A 279 -13.32 7.54 -0.93
C GLY A 279 -14.52 8.17 -1.64
N GLU A 280 -15.50 7.35 -2.03
CA GLU A 280 -16.70 7.80 -2.74
C GLU A 280 -17.51 8.86 -1.99
N SER A 281 -17.37 8.93 -0.67
CA SER A 281 -18.04 9.94 0.17
C SER A 281 -17.25 11.23 0.37
N GLY A 282 -16.14 11.39 -0.36
CA GLY A 282 -15.15 12.45 -0.11
C GLY A 282 -14.25 12.12 1.07
N VAL A 283 -13.65 13.12 1.72
CA VAL A 283 -12.82 12.95 2.91
C VAL A 283 -13.64 13.22 4.16
N ARG A 284 -13.54 12.31 5.14
CA ARG A 284 -14.31 12.39 6.40
C ARG A 284 -13.49 11.87 7.58
N LYS A 285 -13.70 12.46 8.75
CA LYS A 285 -13.31 11.85 10.02
C LYS A 285 -14.24 10.68 10.33
N HIS A 286 -13.68 9.61 10.85
CA HIS A 286 -14.38 8.42 11.27
C HIS A 286 -13.75 7.85 12.54
N SER A 287 -14.58 7.21 13.38
CA SER A 287 -14.13 6.55 14.59
C SER A 287 -14.64 5.11 14.65
N MET A 288 -13.83 4.19 15.16
CA MET A 288 -14.29 2.83 15.42
C MET A 288 -15.47 2.77 16.41
N LYS A 289 -15.63 3.76 17.29
CA LYS A 289 -16.79 3.86 18.17
C LYS A 289 -18.10 4.02 17.39
N GLU A 290 -18.11 4.83 16.34
CA GLU A 290 -19.29 5.03 15.49
C GLU A 290 -19.72 3.73 14.81
N CYS A 291 -18.77 2.89 14.43
CA CYS A 291 -19.03 1.54 13.92
C CYS A 291 -19.82 0.69 14.93
N TYR A 292 -19.43 0.73 16.19
CA TYR A 292 -20.05 -0.08 17.25
C TYR A 292 -21.43 0.47 17.68
N GLU A 293 -21.58 1.77 17.80
CA GLU A 293 -22.83 2.42 18.23
C GLU A 293 -23.94 2.25 17.18
N ASN A 294 -23.63 2.45 15.91
CA ASN A 294 -24.59 2.25 14.82
C ASN A 294 -25.01 0.78 14.69
N TYR A 295 -24.10 -0.14 14.89
CA TYR A 295 -24.41 -1.58 14.88
C TYR A 295 -25.38 -1.98 16.01
N VAL A 296 -25.17 -1.50 17.21
CA VAL A 296 -26.06 -1.81 18.37
C VAL A 296 -27.46 -1.23 18.14
N SER A 297 -27.57 -0.06 17.49
CA SER A 297 -28.87 0.59 17.22
C SER A 297 -29.66 -0.09 16.09
N GLU A 298 -29.00 -0.61 15.06
CA GLU A 298 -29.63 -1.25 13.90
C GLU A 298 -29.95 -2.73 14.12
N ASN A 299 -29.20 -3.43 14.95
CA ASN A 299 -29.32 -4.87 15.18
C ASN A 299 -30.10 -5.29 16.42
N SER A 300 -30.80 -4.37 17.06
CA SER A 300 -31.83 -4.77 18.05
C SER A 300 -32.95 -5.64 17.44
N THR A 301 -32.94 -5.89 16.12
CA THR A 301 -33.94 -6.68 15.39
C THR A 301 -33.40 -7.71 14.41
N SER A 302 -32.10 -7.88 14.19
CA SER A 302 -31.55 -8.94 13.31
C SER A 302 -30.18 -9.47 13.76
N GLN A 303 -30.05 -10.80 13.71
CA GLN A 303 -28.90 -11.59 14.18
C GLN A 303 -27.71 -11.62 13.20
N ASP A 304 -27.29 -10.51 12.59
CA ASP A 304 -26.11 -10.49 11.73
C ASP A 304 -24.92 -9.83 12.45
N ALA A 305 -23.95 -10.68 12.73
CA ALA A 305 -22.96 -10.58 13.77
C ALA A 305 -21.75 -9.69 13.43
N PHE A 306 -21.23 -9.02 14.48
CA PHE A 306 -19.81 -8.74 14.59
C PHE A 306 -19.02 -10.03 14.53
N TYR A 307 -18.00 -10.07 13.70
CA TYR A 307 -16.98 -11.10 13.79
C TYR A 307 -15.82 -10.56 14.63
N GLU A 308 -15.85 -10.85 15.92
CA GLU A 308 -14.62 -10.81 16.72
C GLU A 308 -13.94 -12.15 16.47
N VAL A 309 -12.92 -12.17 15.63
CA VAL A 309 -12.15 -13.37 15.35
C VAL A 309 -10.93 -13.36 16.25
N SER A 310 -10.99 -14.11 17.35
CA SER A 310 -9.81 -14.50 18.12
C SER A 310 -9.16 -15.67 17.37
N ILE A 311 -7.99 -15.46 16.82
CA ILE A 311 -7.20 -16.52 16.19
C ILE A 311 -6.34 -17.14 17.30
N ASN A 312 -6.64 -18.39 17.65
CA ASN A 312 -5.84 -19.20 18.59
C ASN A 312 -4.53 -19.64 17.94
#